data_3e008a9e2eb36f21f4790d9936c967bb
#
_entry.id   3e008a9e2eb36f21f4790d9936c967bb
#
_cell.length_a   1.000
_cell.length_b   1.000
_cell.length_c   1.000
_cell.angle_alpha   90.00
_cell.angle_beta   90.00
_cell.angle_gamma   90.00
#
_symmetry.space_group_name_H-M   'P 1'
#
loop_
_entity.id
_entity.type
_entity.pdbx_description
1 polymer ?
#
loop_
_entity_poly.entity_id
_entity_poly.type
_entity_poly.pdbx_seq_one_letter_code
_entity_poly.pdbx_strand_id
1 'polypeptide(L)'
;ARDILGRVQLAYENLPKWLQQGVINWNKGNIELENKSTIVAAATSSSAIRGGSYNIIFLDEFAFVPTNIAEMFFSSVYPTISAGKNTKMIIVSTPYGMNQFYKLWIDAENKRNDYVPIEVHWSEVPGRDEDWKEKTIRNTSPEQFQQEFECEFLGSVNTLISPAKIKNM
;
A
#
# COMPACT_ATOMS: atom_id res chain seq x y z
N ALA A 1 -1.11 -0.77 -9.88
CA ALA A 1 -0.56 -2.14 -10.04
C ALA A 1 0.25 -2.28 -11.32
N ARG A 2 -0.29 -1.94 -12.51
CA ARG A 2 0.43 -2.09 -13.79
C ARG A 2 1.72 -1.26 -13.86
N ASP A 3 1.71 -0.06 -13.30
CA ASP A 3 2.89 0.81 -13.30
C ASP A 3 4.02 0.22 -12.43
N ILE A 4 3.67 -0.41 -11.31
CA ILE A 4 4.64 -1.12 -10.47
C ILE A 4 5.24 -2.30 -11.25
N LEU A 5 4.41 -3.09 -11.93
CA LEU A 5 4.91 -4.19 -12.77
C LEU A 5 5.85 -3.67 -13.87
N GLY A 6 5.51 -2.52 -14.50
CA GLY A 6 6.37 -1.87 -15.48
C GLY A 6 7.74 -1.47 -14.91
N ARG A 7 7.80 -1.01 -13.66
CA ARG A 7 9.08 -0.72 -12.98
C ARG A 7 9.88 -2.00 -12.70
N VAL A 8 9.22 -3.09 -12.34
CA VAL A 8 9.87 -4.40 -12.18
C VAL A 8 10.42 -4.89 -13.51
N GLN A 9 9.66 -4.72 -14.60
CA GLN A 9 10.10 -5.05 -15.95
C GLN A 9 11.35 -4.24 -16.34
N LEU A 10 11.31 -2.93 -16.12
CA LEU A 10 12.46 -2.05 -16.39
C LEU A 10 13.70 -2.44 -15.56
N ALA A 11 13.51 -2.75 -14.28
CA ALA A 11 14.60 -3.21 -13.42
C ALA A 11 15.20 -4.51 -13.93
N TYR A 12 14.36 -5.48 -14.33
CA TYR A 12 14.81 -6.74 -14.92
C TYR A 12 15.61 -6.53 -16.22
N GLU A 13 15.12 -5.67 -17.12
CA GLU A 13 15.78 -5.37 -18.40
C GLU A 13 17.17 -4.72 -18.22
N ASN A 14 17.36 -3.99 -17.10
CA ASN A 14 18.64 -3.37 -16.75
C ASN A 14 19.58 -4.30 -15.98
N LEU A 15 19.17 -5.51 -15.63
CA LEU A 15 20.09 -6.48 -15.04
C LEU A 15 21.14 -6.95 -16.04
N PRO A 16 22.38 -7.22 -15.63
CA PRO A 16 23.35 -7.91 -16.44
C PRO A 16 22.78 -9.23 -16.99
N LYS A 17 23.09 -9.60 -18.24
CA LYS A 17 22.53 -10.79 -18.91
C LYS A 17 22.67 -12.08 -18.12
N TRP A 18 23.78 -12.24 -17.40
CA TRP A 18 24.04 -13.42 -16.58
C TRP A 18 23.17 -13.51 -15.29
N LEU A 19 22.53 -12.40 -14.90
CA LEU A 19 21.53 -12.37 -13.80
C LEU A 19 20.08 -12.50 -14.31
N GLN A 20 19.84 -12.32 -15.60
CA GLN A 20 18.50 -12.43 -16.16
C GLN A 20 18.11 -13.91 -16.28
N GLN A 21 17.08 -14.29 -15.54
CA GLN A 21 16.43 -15.59 -15.68
C GLN A 21 15.67 -15.65 -17.01
N GLY A 22 15.60 -16.79 -17.67
CA GLY A 22 14.77 -16.93 -18.86
C GLY A 22 13.29 -16.58 -18.60
N VAL A 23 12.62 -16.05 -19.62
CA VAL A 23 11.24 -15.54 -19.53
C VAL A 23 10.30 -16.43 -20.34
N ILE A 24 9.23 -16.92 -19.70
CA ILE A 24 8.15 -17.68 -20.33
C ILE A 24 7.01 -16.74 -20.77
N ASN A 25 6.61 -15.82 -19.89
CA ASN A 25 5.53 -14.88 -20.14
C ASN A 25 5.93 -13.47 -19.72
N TRP A 26 5.63 -12.50 -20.59
CA TRP A 26 5.96 -11.10 -20.35
C TRP A 26 4.87 -10.20 -20.90
N ASN A 27 3.99 -9.74 -20.05
CA ASN A 27 2.89 -8.88 -20.46
C ASN A 27 2.57 -7.82 -19.40
N LYS A 28 1.55 -6.98 -19.66
CA LYS A 28 1.14 -5.87 -18.78
C LYS A 28 0.45 -6.31 -17.47
N GLY A 29 0.16 -7.56 -17.31
CA GLY A 29 -0.54 -8.11 -16.13
C GLY A 29 0.26 -9.16 -15.38
N ASN A 30 1.23 -9.81 -16.05
CA ASN A 30 2.00 -10.86 -15.42
C ASN A 30 3.39 -11.03 -16.07
N ILE A 31 4.33 -11.50 -15.25
CA ILE A 31 5.65 -11.97 -15.66
C ILE A 31 5.78 -13.40 -15.15
N GLU A 32 6.19 -14.34 -16.00
CA GLU A 32 6.54 -15.70 -15.62
C GLU A 32 7.95 -16.01 -16.10
N LEU A 33 8.80 -16.50 -15.19
CA LEU A 33 10.19 -16.85 -15.46
C LEU A 33 10.34 -18.37 -15.59
N GLU A 34 11.41 -18.82 -16.25
CA GLU A 34 11.68 -20.27 -16.47
C GLU A 34 11.83 -21.05 -15.16
N ASN A 35 12.29 -20.40 -14.10
CA ASN A 35 12.35 -21.00 -12.76
C ASN A 35 10.98 -21.11 -12.06
N LYS A 36 9.87 -20.83 -12.76
CA LYS A 36 8.49 -20.82 -12.29
C LYS A 36 8.13 -19.68 -11.32
N SER A 37 9.02 -18.71 -11.14
CA SER A 37 8.67 -17.49 -10.41
C SER A 37 7.67 -16.69 -11.23
N THR A 38 6.62 -16.21 -10.57
CA THR A 38 5.54 -15.45 -11.22
C THR A 38 5.28 -14.14 -10.46
N ILE A 39 5.12 -13.05 -11.19
CA ILE A 39 4.69 -11.77 -10.64
C ILE A 39 3.39 -11.38 -11.33
N VAL A 40 2.33 -11.17 -10.58
CA VAL A 40 0.99 -10.83 -11.08
C VAL A 40 0.60 -9.45 -10.59
N ALA A 41 0.19 -8.58 -11.51
CA ALA A 41 -0.35 -7.26 -11.19
C ALA A 41 -1.85 -7.23 -11.46
N ALA A 42 -2.64 -7.06 -10.42
CA ALA A 42 -4.08 -6.98 -10.49
C ALA A 42 -4.62 -5.75 -9.74
N ALA A 43 -5.77 -5.24 -10.15
CA ALA A 43 -6.50 -4.28 -9.31
C ALA A 43 -7.03 -5.00 -8.06
N THR A 44 -7.11 -4.29 -6.94
CA THR A 44 -7.68 -4.85 -5.71
C THR A 44 -9.16 -5.14 -5.93
N SER A 45 -9.51 -6.42 -5.91
CA SER A 45 -10.88 -6.90 -6.04
C SER A 45 -11.07 -8.17 -5.21
N SER A 46 -12.29 -8.51 -4.90
CA SER A 46 -12.61 -9.72 -4.11
C SER A 46 -12.16 -11.03 -4.76
N SER A 47 -11.86 -11.02 -6.05
CA SER A 47 -11.45 -12.20 -6.83
C SER A 47 -10.01 -12.13 -7.35
N ALA A 48 -9.30 -11.02 -7.13
CA ALA A 48 -8.02 -10.74 -7.78
C ALA A 48 -6.93 -11.81 -7.55
N ILE A 49 -6.96 -12.47 -6.40
CA ILE A 49 -5.96 -13.48 -6.01
C ILE A 49 -6.58 -14.79 -5.51
N ARG A 50 -7.88 -15.00 -5.75
CA ARG A 50 -8.54 -16.27 -5.40
C ARG A 50 -7.95 -17.43 -6.21
N GLY A 51 -7.65 -18.53 -5.52
CA GLY A 51 -7.14 -19.75 -6.14
C GLY A 51 -5.64 -19.73 -6.47
N GLY A 52 -4.94 -18.62 -6.21
CA GLY A 52 -3.48 -18.56 -6.33
C GLY A 52 -2.79 -18.88 -4.99
N SER A 53 -1.55 -19.37 -5.08
CA SER A 53 -0.64 -19.45 -3.93
C SER A 53 0.47 -18.41 -4.12
N TYR A 54 0.64 -17.51 -3.16
CA TYR A 54 1.60 -16.40 -3.26
C TYR A 54 2.52 -16.40 -2.05
N ASN A 55 3.79 -16.15 -2.29
CA ASN A 55 4.79 -15.96 -1.24
C ASN A 55 4.79 -14.52 -0.70
N ILE A 56 4.49 -13.56 -1.57
CA ILE A 56 4.44 -12.13 -1.23
C ILE A 56 3.18 -11.53 -1.84
N ILE A 57 2.44 -10.78 -1.04
CA ILE A 57 1.30 -9.96 -1.48
C ILE A 57 1.65 -8.51 -1.13
N PHE A 58 1.67 -7.64 -2.16
CA PHE A 58 1.95 -6.23 -2.01
C PHE A 58 0.69 -5.43 -2.36
N LEU A 59 0.17 -4.67 -1.40
CA LEU A 59 -0.97 -3.78 -1.57
C LEU A 59 -0.48 -2.34 -1.54
N ASP A 60 -0.66 -1.65 -2.65
CA ASP A 60 -0.28 -0.26 -2.83
C ASP A 60 -1.52 0.63 -2.74
N GLU A 61 -1.40 1.79 -2.09
CA GLU A 61 -2.47 2.77 -1.88
C GLU A 61 -3.73 2.14 -1.26
N PHE A 62 -3.54 1.26 -0.29
CA PHE A 62 -4.63 0.44 0.25
C PHE A 62 -5.72 1.25 0.97
N ALA A 63 -5.38 2.39 1.58
CA ALA A 63 -6.35 3.27 2.22
C ALA A 63 -7.38 3.86 1.23
N PHE A 64 -7.06 3.92 -0.07
CA PHE A 64 -7.95 4.44 -1.11
C PHE A 64 -8.86 3.37 -1.71
N VAL A 65 -8.72 2.12 -1.30
CA VAL A 65 -9.63 1.04 -1.73
C VAL A 65 -10.97 1.21 -1.01
N PRO A 66 -12.11 1.17 -1.74
CA PRO A 66 -13.43 1.25 -1.11
C PRO A 66 -13.59 0.22 0.02
N THR A 67 -14.17 0.62 1.15
CA THR A 67 -14.22 -0.20 2.38
C THR A 67 -14.83 -1.58 2.14
N ASN A 68 -15.94 -1.65 1.39
CA ASN A 68 -16.60 -2.91 1.06
C ASN A 68 -15.69 -3.86 0.25
N ILE A 69 -14.86 -3.31 -0.65
CA ILE A 69 -13.90 -4.10 -1.44
C ILE A 69 -12.72 -4.53 -0.57
N ALA A 70 -12.21 -3.65 0.28
CA ALA A 70 -11.13 -3.95 1.21
C ALA A 70 -11.50 -5.09 2.17
N GLU A 71 -12.69 -5.04 2.78
CA GLU A 71 -13.19 -6.09 3.67
C GLU A 71 -13.39 -7.42 2.95
N MET A 72 -14.00 -7.41 1.77
CA MET A 72 -14.16 -8.61 0.94
C MET A 72 -12.83 -9.19 0.49
N PHE A 73 -11.85 -8.34 0.18
CA PHE A 73 -10.50 -8.76 -0.17
C PHE A 73 -9.87 -9.51 1.01
N PHE A 74 -9.84 -8.90 2.19
CA PHE A 74 -9.27 -9.55 3.38
C PHE A 74 -9.94 -10.87 3.72
N SER A 75 -11.27 -10.94 3.72
CA SER A 75 -11.99 -12.18 4.01
C SER A 75 -11.71 -13.29 2.99
N SER A 76 -11.42 -12.91 1.73
CA SER A 76 -11.15 -13.87 0.65
C SER A 76 -9.68 -14.31 0.60
N VAL A 77 -8.77 -13.44 0.99
CA VAL A 77 -7.32 -13.61 0.80
C VAL A 77 -6.64 -14.11 2.07
N TYR A 78 -7.12 -13.73 3.22
CA TYR A 78 -6.53 -14.12 4.50
C TYR A 78 -6.41 -15.66 4.68
N PRO A 79 -7.39 -16.46 4.30
CA PRO A 79 -7.24 -17.93 4.35
C PRO A 79 -6.09 -18.45 3.48
N THR A 80 -5.86 -17.82 2.33
CA THR A 80 -4.76 -18.18 1.42
C THR A 80 -3.40 -17.80 2.02
N ILE A 81 -3.33 -16.68 2.71
CA ILE A 81 -2.12 -16.20 3.39
C ILE A 81 -1.81 -17.10 4.59
N SER A 82 -2.81 -17.38 5.41
CA SER A 82 -2.65 -18.18 6.64
C SER A 82 -2.29 -19.66 6.37
N ALA A 83 -2.64 -20.18 5.20
CA ALA A 83 -2.27 -21.53 4.77
C ALA A 83 -0.79 -21.64 4.36
N GLY A 84 -0.15 -20.53 3.99
CA GLY A 84 1.25 -20.47 3.57
C GLY A 84 2.19 -20.27 4.76
N LYS A 85 3.13 -21.19 4.99
CA LYS A 85 4.12 -21.07 6.09
C LYS A 85 5.02 -19.82 5.99
N ASN A 86 5.20 -19.24 4.80
CA ASN A 86 6.16 -18.16 4.54
C ASN A 86 5.54 -17.00 3.72
N THR A 87 4.22 -16.88 3.67
CA THR A 87 3.58 -15.78 2.95
C THR A 87 3.75 -14.48 3.72
N LYS A 88 4.22 -13.44 3.02
CA LYS A 88 4.36 -12.09 3.56
C LYS A 88 3.35 -11.16 2.92
N MET A 89 2.72 -10.32 3.72
CA MET A 89 1.87 -9.24 3.24
C MET A 89 2.52 -7.89 3.56
N ILE A 90 2.64 -7.06 2.55
CA ILE A 90 3.16 -5.69 2.65
C ILE A 90 2.02 -4.77 2.21
N ILE A 91 1.64 -3.84 3.08
CA ILE A 91 0.56 -2.88 2.83
C ILE A 91 1.15 -1.49 2.95
N VAL A 92 1.04 -0.71 1.88
CA VAL A 92 1.55 0.67 1.81
C VAL A 92 0.42 1.61 1.45
N SER A 93 0.33 2.73 2.14
CA SER A 93 -0.59 3.81 1.81
C SER A 93 -0.23 5.08 2.59
N THR A 94 -0.66 6.25 2.10
CA THR A 94 -0.91 7.40 2.95
C THR A 94 -2.26 7.22 3.67
N PRO A 95 -2.47 7.82 4.84
CA PRO A 95 -3.74 7.77 5.55
C PRO A 95 -4.90 8.34 4.71
N TYR A 96 -6.07 7.73 4.78
CA TYR A 96 -7.28 8.22 4.12
C TYR A 96 -8.53 7.87 4.93
N GLY A 97 -8.86 8.70 5.91
CA GLY A 97 -10.00 8.46 6.81
C GLY A 97 -9.82 7.25 7.72
N MET A 98 -10.87 6.91 8.47
CA MET A 98 -10.89 5.79 9.44
C MET A 98 -11.45 4.52 8.79
N ASN A 99 -10.76 3.99 7.82
CA ASN A 99 -11.15 2.83 7.03
C ASN A 99 -10.44 1.52 7.49
N GLN A 100 -10.44 0.50 6.65
CA GLN A 100 -9.77 -0.79 6.95
C GLN A 100 -8.26 -0.64 7.16
N PHE A 101 -7.58 0.28 6.44
CA PHE A 101 -6.16 0.54 6.64
C PHE A 101 -5.89 1.14 8.02
N TYR A 102 -6.69 2.13 8.42
CA TYR A 102 -6.64 2.71 9.77
C TYR A 102 -6.81 1.65 10.86
N LYS A 103 -7.80 0.76 10.72
CA LYS A 103 -8.03 -0.33 11.67
C LYS A 103 -6.82 -1.24 11.78
N LEU A 104 -6.23 -1.66 10.65
CA LEU A 104 -5.03 -2.49 10.64
C LEU A 104 -3.86 -1.79 11.32
N TRP A 105 -3.70 -0.48 11.07
CA TRP A 105 -2.64 0.35 11.65
C TRP A 105 -2.77 0.43 13.19
N ILE A 106 -3.93 0.86 13.68
CA ILE A 106 -4.17 0.99 15.12
C ILE A 106 -4.07 -0.37 15.84
N ASP A 107 -4.54 -1.45 15.22
CA ASP A 107 -4.39 -2.79 15.78
C ASP A 107 -2.91 -3.23 15.81
N ALA A 108 -2.10 -2.84 14.85
CA ALA A 108 -0.65 -3.09 14.85
C ALA A 108 0.08 -2.31 15.94
N GLU A 109 -0.20 -1.01 16.09
CA GLU A 109 0.37 -0.18 17.16
C GLU A 109 0.03 -0.72 18.56
N ASN A 110 -1.20 -1.22 18.72
CA ASN A 110 -1.68 -1.81 19.98
C ASN A 110 -1.33 -3.31 20.12
N LYS A 111 -0.53 -3.88 19.19
CA LYS A 111 -0.13 -5.29 19.20
C LYS A 111 -1.31 -6.27 19.21
N ARG A 112 -2.41 -5.92 18.54
CA ARG A 112 -3.60 -6.75 18.39
C ARG A 112 -3.57 -7.60 17.11
N ASN A 113 -2.60 -7.35 16.23
CA ASN A 113 -2.31 -8.14 15.04
C ASN A 113 -0.79 -8.32 14.92
N ASP A 114 -0.35 -9.12 13.96
CA ASP A 114 1.06 -9.47 13.73
C ASP A 114 1.77 -8.50 12.75
N TYR A 115 1.12 -7.43 12.31
CA TYR A 115 1.75 -6.45 11.44
C TYR A 115 2.74 -5.59 12.22
N VAL A 116 3.83 -5.23 11.54
CA VAL A 116 4.83 -4.27 12.05
C VAL A 116 4.55 -2.93 11.40
N PRO A 117 4.08 -1.92 12.14
CA PRO A 117 3.85 -0.59 11.60
C PRO A 117 5.18 0.11 11.33
N ILE A 118 5.30 0.70 10.16
CA ILE A 118 6.46 1.53 9.75
C ILE A 118 5.88 2.83 9.21
N GLU A 119 6.17 3.93 9.87
CA GLU A 119 5.82 5.27 9.46
C GLU A 119 7.06 5.99 8.93
N VAL A 120 6.90 6.78 7.89
CA VAL A 120 7.95 7.64 7.34
C VAL A 120 7.39 9.05 7.27
N HIS A 121 7.69 9.83 8.28
CA HIS A 121 7.32 11.25 8.35
C HIS A 121 8.14 12.07 7.34
N TRP A 122 7.57 13.16 6.81
CA TRP A 122 8.23 13.97 5.79
C TRP A 122 9.63 14.48 6.22
N SER A 123 9.82 14.78 7.49
CA SER A 123 11.10 15.28 8.03
C SER A 123 12.23 14.25 8.01
N GLU A 124 11.90 12.97 7.86
CA GLU A 124 12.88 11.89 7.73
C GLU A 124 13.39 11.73 6.29
N VAL A 125 12.75 12.40 5.34
CA VAL A 125 13.10 12.30 3.93
C VAL A 125 14.20 13.31 3.59
N PRO A 126 15.38 12.89 3.12
CA PRO A 126 16.45 13.80 2.77
C PRO A 126 16.02 14.89 1.77
N GLY A 127 16.40 16.14 2.05
CA GLY A 127 16.08 17.28 1.20
C GLY A 127 14.70 17.92 1.44
N ARG A 128 13.97 17.46 2.45
CA ARG A 128 12.74 18.09 2.92
C ARG A 128 13.02 18.86 4.21
N ASP A 129 12.88 20.17 4.16
CA ASP A 129 13.07 21.12 5.25
C ASP A 129 11.80 21.95 5.49
N GLU A 130 11.84 22.91 6.41
CA GLU A 130 10.70 23.78 6.71
C GLU A 130 10.29 24.64 5.51
N ASP A 131 11.25 25.11 4.69
CA ASP A 131 10.95 25.85 3.47
C ASP A 131 10.18 24.98 2.46
N TRP A 132 10.58 23.71 2.34
CA TRP A 132 9.86 22.74 1.52
C TRP A 132 8.44 22.50 2.06
N LYS A 133 8.28 22.38 3.39
CA LYS A 133 6.97 22.22 4.05
C LYS A 133 6.06 23.41 3.75
N GLU A 134 6.52 24.63 4.03
CA GLU A 134 5.74 25.84 3.79
C GLU A 134 5.33 25.98 2.33
N LYS A 135 6.24 25.70 1.41
CA LYS A 135 5.95 25.73 -0.03
C LYS A 135 4.92 24.67 -0.42
N THR A 136 5.00 23.48 0.15
CA THR A 136 4.06 22.40 -0.13
C THR A 136 2.67 22.73 0.40
N ILE A 137 2.55 23.24 1.63
CA ILE A 137 1.27 23.68 2.21
C ILE A 137 0.63 24.79 1.37
N ARG A 138 1.41 25.78 0.89
CA ARG A 138 0.90 26.85 0.02
C ARG A 138 0.35 26.33 -1.31
N ASN A 139 0.91 25.25 -1.84
CA ASN A 139 0.51 24.67 -3.13
C ASN A 139 -0.58 23.58 -3.00
N THR A 140 -0.90 23.16 -1.78
CA THR A 140 -1.92 22.16 -1.48
C THR A 140 -2.89 22.72 -0.44
N SER A 141 -2.96 22.12 0.73
CA SER A 141 -3.63 22.65 1.91
C SER A 141 -2.99 22.08 3.18
N PRO A 142 -3.20 22.71 4.35
CA PRO A 142 -2.74 22.16 5.63
C PRO A 142 -3.26 20.74 5.86
N GLU A 143 -4.54 20.48 5.59
CA GLU A 143 -5.16 19.18 5.79
C GLU A 143 -4.56 18.12 4.86
N GLN A 144 -4.32 18.47 3.60
CA GLN A 144 -3.66 17.56 2.66
C GLN A 144 -2.22 17.30 3.08
N PHE A 145 -1.52 18.31 3.60
CA PHE A 145 -0.16 18.13 4.10
C PHE A 145 -0.12 17.17 5.30
N GLN A 146 -1.01 17.34 6.25
CA GLN A 146 -1.13 16.45 7.41
C GLN A 146 -1.38 15.00 6.99
N GLN A 147 -2.28 14.78 6.04
CA GLN A 147 -2.60 13.45 5.57
C GLN A 147 -1.44 12.80 4.80
N GLU A 148 -0.89 13.52 3.82
CA GLU A 148 0.06 12.93 2.84
C GLU A 148 1.51 12.89 3.36
N PHE A 149 1.87 13.80 4.27
CA PHE A 149 3.25 14.00 4.67
C PHE A 149 3.50 13.87 6.18
N GLU A 150 2.54 14.25 7.02
CA GLU A 150 2.59 14.04 8.47
C GLU A 150 1.96 12.72 8.90
N CYS A 151 1.48 11.91 7.94
CA CYS A 151 0.88 10.59 8.15
C CYS A 151 -0.31 10.59 9.12
N GLU A 152 -1.02 11.71 9.28
CA GLU A 152 -2.14 11.83 10.19
C GLU A 152 -3.43 11.21 9.61
N PHE A 153 -4.08 10.36 10.38
CA PHE A 153 -5.43 9.88 10.06
C PHE A 153 -6.46 10.94 10.40
N LEU A 154 -6.76 11.79 9.43
CA LEU A 154 -7.82 12.78 9.59
C LEU A 154 -9.18 12.07 9.56
N GLY A 155 -10.10 12.47 10.45
CA GLY A 155 -11.48 12.00 10.43
C GLY A 155 -12.13 12.27 9.08
N SER A 156 -13.23 11.58 8.73
CA SER A 156 -13.80 11.64 7.39
C SER A 156 -14.04 13.07 6.93
N VAL A 157 -13.55 13.39 5.73
CA VAL A 157 -13.66 14.71 5.06
C VAL A 157 -15.13 15.12 4.84
N ASN A 158 -16.07 14.18 4.99
CA ASN A 158 -17.50 14.35 4.76
C ASN A 158 -18.33 14.41 6.07
N THR A 159 -17.76 14.72 7.21
CA THR A 159 -18.54 14.96 8.44
C THR A 159 -19.08 16.39 8.46
N LEU A 160 -20.33 16.54 8.93
CA LEU A 160 -20.99 17.85 9.16
C LEU A 160 -20.17 18.78 10.09
N ILE A 161 -19.26 18.24 10.87
CA ILE A 161 -18.36 18.96 11.78
C ILE A 161 -16.92 18.58 11.41
N SER A 162 -16.10 19.57 11.06
CA SER A 162 -14.70 19.28 10.73
C SER A 162 -13.96 18.68 11.93
N PRO A 163 -13.02 17.74 11.71
CA PRO A 163 -12.22 17.12 12.77
C PRO A 163 -11.50 18.14 13.66
N ALA A 164 -11.04 19.25 13.09
CA ALA A 164 -10.42 20.35 13.83
C ALA A 164 -11.37 20.99 14.87
N LYS A 165 -12.67 21.02 14.60
CA LYS A 165 -13.66 21.52 15.56
C LYS A 165 -13.97 20.53 16.69
N ILE A 166 -13.87 19.23 16.40
CA ILE A 166 -14.09 18.17 17.41
C ILE A 166 -12.90 18.11 18.38
N LYS A 167 -11.68 18.38 17.91
CA LYS A 167 -10.45 18.36 18.73
C LYS A 167 -10.41 19.53 19.73
N ASN A 168 -11.20 20.58 19.50
CA ASN A 168 -11.29 21.79 20.33
C ASN A 168 -12.56 21.86 21.20
N MET A 169 -13.35 20.79 21.28
CA MET A 169 -14.46 20.59 22.21
C MET A 169 -14.07 19.63 23.34
#